data_b28c8f71c1923a0e13e1e54bf6b967e9
#
_entry.id   b28c8f71c1923a0e13e1e54bf6b967e9
#
_cell.length_a   1.000
_cell.length_b   1.000
_cell.length_c   1.000
_cell.angle_alpha   90.00
_cell.angle_beta   90.00
_cell.angle_gamma   90.00
#
_symmetry.space_group_name_H-M   'P 1'
#
loop_
_entity.id
_entity.type
_entity.pdbx_description
1 polymer ?
#
loop_
_entity_poly.entity_id
_entity_poly.type
_entity_poly.pdbx_seq_one_letter_code
_entity_poly.pdbx_strand_id
1 'polypeptide(L)'
;MIKHTDEEILEAFQKHGSAKAVARFLKIDLRNLVRRKQRMEEKGFVIPTGHVDYHKIERKIDLGILNGSVVVFSDAHFWPGIRTTAFKGLLWAISTLVPKAVIANGDIFDGASISRHARIGWDKAPSVIEELKACQACMSEIEEVAKAARHNVKLVWPLGNHDARFETYLAANAPQFEHTAGFKLSDHFNLWQKCWSVWLNESVIVKHRNKGGLHATHNNTAQSGVSMVTGHLHSLKVTPYVDYNGVRYGVDTGTLADIYGPQFENYLKQNPVNWRSGFAILTFKNGVMLMPELAMVHTLSLIHI
;
A
#
# COMPACT_ATOMS: atom_id res chain seq x y z
N MET A 1 20.93 16.23 -28.36
CA MET A 1 19.84 15.62 -27.59
C MET A 1 18.54 15.82 -28.37
N ILE A 2 17.88 14.78 -28.84
CA ILE A 2 16.60 14.88 -29.56
C ILE A 2 15.57 15.39 -28.54
N LYS A 3 14.99 16.56 -28.79
CA LYS A 3 13.93 17.16 -27.96
C LYS A 3 12.59 16.62 -28.48
N HIS A 4 12.03 15.65 -27.81
CA HIS A 4 10.65 15.20 -28.09
C HIS A 4 9.63 16.26 -27.65
N THR A 5 8.55 16.41 -28.39
CA THR A 5 7.43 17.29 -28.00
C THR A 5 6.56 16.65 -26.91
N ASP A 6 5.66 17.43 -26.29
CA ASP A 6 4.73 16.88 -25.29
C ASP A 6 3.72 15.94 -25.96
N GLU A 7 3.35 16.21 -27.23
CA GLU A 7 2.50 15.38 -28.07
C GLU A 7 3.15 14.02 -28.39
N GLU A 8 4.43 14.01 -28.81
CA GLU A 8 5.17 12.77 -29.08
C GLU A 8 5.27 11.89 -27.82
N ILE A 9 5.44 12.51 -26.65
CA ILE A 9 5.47 11.79 -25.39
C ILE A 9 4.07 11.24 -25.04
N LEU A 10 3.01 12.01 -25.30
CA LEU A 10 1.64 11.57 -25.08
C LEU A 10 1.29 10.37 -25.97
N GLU A 11 1.61 10.42 -27.25
CA GLU A 11 1.44 9.30 -28.19
C GLU A 11 2.24 8.07 -27.77
N ALA A 12 3.48 8.27 -27.31
CA ALA A 12 4.29 7.18 -26.80
C ALA A 12 3.69 6.53 -25.54
N PHE A 13 3.06 7.32 -24.66
CA PHE A 13 2.32 6.78 -23.51
C PHE A 13 1.05 6.04 -23.93
N GLN A 14 0.33 6.52 -24.94
CA GLN A 14 -0.83 5.82 -25.52
C GLN A 14 -0.42 4.44 -26.07
N LYS A 15 0.72 4.38 -26.75
CA LYS A 15 1.20 3.17 -27.43
C LYS A 15 1.88 2.17 -26.49
N HIS A 16 2.64 2.62 -25.49
CA HIS A 16 3.52 1.79 -24.67
C HIS A 16 3.13 1.74 -23.20
N GLY A 17 2.21 2.58 -22.75
CA GLY A 17 1.54 2.55 -21.45
C GLY A 17 2.41 2.90 -20.23
N SER A 18 3.60 2.35 -20.10
CA SER A 18 4.44 2.57 -18.92
C SER A 18 5.59 3.54 -19.17
N ALA A 19 5.93 4.37 -18.17
CA ALA A 19 7.05 5.32 -18.28
C ALA A 19 8.37 4.64 -18.66
N LYS A 20 8.61 3.42 -18.18
CA LYS A 20 9.82 2.64 -18.51
C LYS A 20 9.85 2.21 -19.97
N ALA A 21 8.70 1.76 -20.51
CA ALA A 21 8.59 1.39 -21.92
C ALA A 21 8.72 2.62 -22.83
N VAL A 22 8.10 3.74 -22.47
CA VAL A 22 8.21 5.02 -23.16
C VAL A 22 9.63 5.55 -23.13
N ALA A 23 10.30 5.54 -21.97
CA ALA A 23 11.68 5.97 -21.83
C ALA A 23 12.63 5.17 -22.73
N ARG A 24 12.43 3.84 -22.78
CA ARG A 24 13.20 2.95 -23.68
C ARG A 24 12.92 3.24 -25.15
N PHE A 25 11.65 3.41 -25.52
CA PHE A 25 11.23 3.67 -26.88
C PHE A 25 11.77 5.02 -27.39
N LEU A 26 11.63 6.09 -26.61
CA LEU A 26 12.07 7.43 -26.97
C LEU A 26 13.57 7.66 -26.70
N LYS A 27 14.27 6.68 -26.12
CA LYS A 27 15.68 6.78 -25.69
C LYS A 27 15.94 7.97 -24.78
N ILE A 28 15.03 8.23 -23.86
CA ILE A 28 15.08 9.29 -22.86
C ILE A 28 15.44 8.67 -21.52
N ASP A 29 16.22 9.37 -20.70
CA ASP A 29 16.42 8.99 -19.30
C ASP A 29 15.09 8.96 -18.55
N LEU A 30 14.85 7.87 -17.80
CA LEU A 30 13.58 7.65 -17.11
C LEU A 30 13.23 8.77 -16.14
N ARG A 31 14.21 9.33 -15.42
CA ARG A 31 13.98 10.42 -14.47
C ARG A 31 13.54 11.70 -15.19
N ASN A 32 14.15 11.98 -16.35
CA ASN A 32 13.77 13.13 -17.18
C ASN A 32 12.37 12.97 -17.75
N LEU A 33 12.00 11.74 -18.18
CA LEU A 33 10.65 11.46 -18.66
C LEU A 33 9.61 11.60 -17.53
N VAL A 34 9.90 11.06 -16.34
CA VAL A 34 8.99 11.18 -15.17
C VAL A 34 8.78 12.65 -14.79
N ARG A 35 9.84 13.47 -14.77
CA ARG A 35 9.73 14.92 -14.51
C ARG A 35 8.88 15.60 -15.55
N ARG A 36 9.04 15.23 -16.82
CA ARG A 36 8.30 15.84 -17.91
C ARG A 36 6.83 15.42 -17.88
N LYS A 37 6.55 14.15 -17.64
CA LYS A 37 5.20 13.63 -17.44
C LYS A 37 4.46 14.42 -16.34
N GLN A 38 5.10 14.63 -15.20
CA GLN A 38 4.50 15.40 -14.11
C GLN A 38 4.16 16.83 -14.52
N ARG A 39 5.06 17.52 -15.24
CA ARG A 39 4.79 18.89 -15.76
C ARG A 39 3.63 18.91 -16.78
N MET A 40 3.53 17.87 -17.60
CA MET A 40 2.41 17.72 -18.53
C MET A 40 1.09 17.53 -17.78
N GLU A 41 1.07 16.70 -16.75
CA GLU A 41 -0.11 16.51 -15.87
C GLU A 41 -0.47 17.80 -15.12
N GLU A 42 0.51 18.58 -14.67
CA GLU A 42 0.30 19.91 -14.05
C GLU A 42 -0.27 20.93 -15.04
N LYS A 43 0.04 20.81 -16.35
CA LYS A 43 -0.53 21.60 -17.44
C LYS A 43 -1.91 21.09 -17.90
N GLY A 44 -2.47 20.06 -17.29
CA GLY A 44 -3.78 19.50 -17.63
C GLY A 44 -3.77 18.41 -18.70
N PHE A 45 -2.60 17.94 -19.16
CA PHE A 45 -2.55 16.79 -20.05
C PHE A 45 -2.99 15.53 -19.32
N VAL A 46 -3.97 14.82 -19.88
CA VAL A 46 -4.35 13.48 -19.41
C VAL A 46 -3.42 12.47 -20.07
N ILE A 47 -2.39 12.03 -19.34
CA ILE A 47 -1.47 11.03 -19.89
C ILE A 47 -2.07 9.65 -19.65
N PRO A 48 -2.36 8.88 -20.74
CA PRO A 48 -2.89 7.54 -20.60
C PRO A 48 -1.88 6.70 -19.83
N THR A 49 -2.28 6.20 -18.68
CA THR A 49 -1.60 5.06 -18.09
C THR A 49 -1.98 3.86 -18.93
N GLY A 50 -1.02 3.04 -19.34
CA GLY A 50 -1.32 1.80 -20.05
C GLY A 50 -2.40 1.01 -19.34
N HIS A 51 -3.10 0.16 -20.07
CA HIS A 51 -4.17 -0.68 -19.51
C HIS A 51 -3.64 -1.40 -18.28
N VAL A 52 -4.10 -0.97 -17.11
CA VAL A 52 -3.78 -1.64 -15.86
C VAL A 52 -4.72 -2.82 -15.74
N ASP A 53 -4.17 -4.01 -15.80
CA ASP A 53 -4.93 -5.22 -15.49
C ASP A 53 -5.01 -5.36 -13.96
N TYR A 54 -6.11 -4.90 -13.39
CA TYR A 54 -6.36 -4.96 -11.95
C TYR A 54 -6.59 -6.37 -11.42
N HIS A 55 -6.78 -7.36 -12.30
CA HIS A 55 -6.90 -8.77 -11.92
C HIS A 55 -5.54 -9.46 -11.81
N LYS A 56 -4.50 -8.87 -12.38
CA LYS A 56 -3.14 -9.42 -12.33
C LYS A 56 -2.39 -8.93 -11.10
N ILE A 57 -1.76 -9.88 -10.39
CA ILE A 57 -0.83 -9.57 -9.31
C ILE A 57 0.56 -9.39 -9.92
N GLU A 58 1.04 -8.15 -9.92
CA GLU A 58 2.38 -7.85 -10.41
C GLU A 58 3.45 -8.23 -9.37
N ARG A 59 4.61 -8.68 -9.83
CA ARG A 59 5.74 -8.90 -8.90
C ARG A 59 6.22 -7.61 -8.27
N LYS A 60 6.25 -6.55 -9.08
CA LYS A 60 6.80 -5.25 -8.73
C LYS A 60 6.08 -4.16 -9.50
N ILE A 61 5.73 -3.08 -8.81
CA ILE A 61 5.25 -1.85 -9.41
C ILE A 61 6.26 -0.75 -9.12
N ASP A 62 6.69 -0.02 -10.17
CA ASP A 62 7.58 1.12 -10.04
C ASP A 62 6.77 2.42 -10.14
N LEU A 63 6.87 3.29 -9.12
CA LEU A 63 6.24 4.60 -9.09
C LEU A 63 7.32 5.69 -9.02
N GLY A 64 7.26 6.63 -9.96
CA GLY A 64 8.08 7.83 -9.93
C GLY A 64 7.39 8.96 -9.16
N ILE A 65 7.88 9.29 -7.97
CA ILE A 65 7.38 10.38 -7.14
C ILE A 65 8.48 11.44 -7.01
N LEU A 66 8.38 12.51 -7.79
CA LEU A 66 9.38 13.56 -7.75
C LEU A 66 9.17 14.49 -6.54
N ASN A 67 7.96 15.02 -6.40
CA ASN A 67 7.57 15.90 -5.30
C ASN A 67 6.17 15.56 -4.82
N GLY A 68 5.94 15.63 -3.50
CA GLY A 68 4.65 15.38 -2.87
C GLY A 68 4.69 14.17 -1.94
N SER A 69 3.54 13.80 -1.43
CA SER A 69 3.39 12.74 -0.44
C SER A 69 2.86 11.43 -1.01
N VAL A 70 3.19 10.36 -0.33
CA VAL A 70 2.61 9.02 -0.47
C VAL A 70 2.11 8.60 0.91
N VAL A 71 0.85 8.24 1.01
CA VAL A 71 0.27 7.71 2.25
C VAL A 71 0.33 6.19 2.20
N VAL A 72 0.88 5.57 3.25
CA VAL A 72 1.04 4.12 3.34
C VAL A 72 0.39 3.62 4.63
N PHE A 73 -0.58 2.75 4.51
CA PHE A 73 -1.21 2.06 5.63
C PHE A 73 -1.16 0.55 5.43
N SER A 74 -1.26 -0.22 6.49
CA SER A 74 -1.28 -1.68 6.44
C SER A 74 -2.12 -2.28 7.56
N ASP A 75 -2.26 -3.59 7.52
CA ASP A 75 -2.81 -4.37 8.64
C ASP A 75 -4.16 -3.80 9.12
N ALA A 76 -5.01 -3.49 8.14
CA ALA A 76 -6.31 -2.90 8.42
C ALA A 76 -7.29 -3.92 9.01
N HIS A 77 -7.16 -5.19 8.60
CA HIS A 77 -8.01 -6.27 9.09
C HIS A 77 -9.47 -5.81 9.23
N PHE A 78 -10.00 -5.20 8.16
CA PHE A 78 -11.32 -4.58 8.22
C PHE A 78 -12.38 -5.55 8.70
N TRP A 79 -13.02 -5.18 9.79
CA TRP A 79 -14.00 -6.02 10.46
C TRP A 79 -15.40 -5.44 10.34
N PRO A 80 -16.45 -6.29 10.17
CA PRO A 80 -17.84 -5.83 10.04
C PRO A 80 -18.25 -4.90 11.20
N GLY A 81 -18.81 -3.73 10.85
CA GLY A 81 -19.33 -2.75 11.81
C GLY A 81 -18.28 -1.91 12.54
N ILE A 82 -16.98 -2.11 12.30
CA ILE A 82 -15.91 -1.36 12.98
C ILE A 82 -15.31 -0.30 12.06
N ARG A 83 -15.23 0.92 12.55
CA ARG A 83 -14.53 2.07 11.92
C ARG A 83 -13.58 2.69 12.94
N THR A 84 -12.32 2.35 12.84
CA THR A 84 -11.30 2.77 13.81
C THR A 84 -10.98 4.27 13.74
N THR A 85 -10.37 4.80 14.79
CA THR A 85 -9.86 6.17 14.79
C THR A 85 -8.76 6.36 13.76
N ALA A 86 -7.88 5.36 13.59
CA ALA A 86 -6.83 5.39 12.58
C ALA A 86 -7.42 5.46 11.16
N PHE A 87 -8.49 4.71 10.87
CA PHE A 87 -9.16 4.76 9.58
C PHE A 87 -9.75 6.14 9.27
N LYS A 88 -10.45 6.75 10.25
CA LYS A 88 -10.97 8.13 10.10
C LYS A 88 -9.85 9.14 9.88
N GLY A 89 -8.75 8.99 10.62
CA GLY A 89 -7.57 9.81 10.46
C GLY A 89 -6.87 9.63 9.11
N LEU A 90 -6.87 8.41 8.55
CA LEU A 90 -6.37 8.11 7.22
C LEU A 90 -7.15 8.89 6.14
N LEU A 91 -8.48 8.87 6.21
CA LEU A 91 -9.34 9.60 5.26
C LEU A 91 -9.08 11.11 5.33
N TRP A 92 -8.97 11.65 6.56
CA TRP A 92 -8.61 13.05 6.76
C TRP A 92 -7.23 13.39 6.19
N ALA A 93 -6.22 12.55 6.44
CA ALA A 93 -4.87 12.77 5.93
C ALA A 93 -4.83 12.73 4.39
N ILE A 94 -5.53 11.79 3.75
CA ILE A 94 -5.63 11.71 2.29
C ILE A 94 -6.27 12.98 1.71
N SER A 95 -7.38 13.45 2.29
CA SER A 95 -8.07 14.65 1.82
C SER A 95 -7.22 15.92 1.98
N THR A 96 -6.43 16.00 3.05
CA THR A 96 -5.62 17.18 3.40
C THR A 96 -4.29 17.21 2.66
N LEU A 97 -3.58 16.08 2.57
CA LEU A 97 -2.25 16.00 1.99
C LEU A 97 -2.26 15.85 0.47
N VAL A 98 -3.40 15.52 -0.12
CA VAL A 98 -3.58 15.36 -1.59
C VAL A 98 -2.47 14.47 -2.19
N PRO A 99 -2.29 13.22 -1.68
CA PRO A 99 -1.13 12.41 -2.01
C PRO A 99 -1.04 12.01 -3.48
N LYS A 100 0.16 11.75 -3.97
CA LYS A 100 0.42 11.20 -5.32
C LYS A 100 0.04 9.74 -5.42
N ALA A 101 0.15 9.00 -4.31
CA ALA A 101 -0.25 7.61 -4.22
C ALA A 101 -0.78 7.30 -2.81
N VAL A 102 -1.71 6.36 -2.74
CA VAL A 102 -2.14 5.70 -1.51
C VAL A 102 -1.78 4.22 -1.66
N ILE A 103 -1.04 3.69 -0.70
CA ILE A 103 -0.55 2.32 -0.71
C ILE A 103 -1.17 1.56 0.47
N ALA A 104 -2.01 0.58 0.15
CA ALA A 104 -2.56 -0.39 1.10
C ALA A 104 -1.56 -1.55 1.24
N ASN A 105 -0.64 -1.45 2.21
CA ASN A 105 0.51 -2.34 2.30
C ASN A 105 0.21 -3.68 2.99
N GLY A 106 -0.84 -4.35 2.53
CA GLY A 106 -1.18 -5.72 2.92
C GLY A 106 -1.98 -5.87 4.20
N ASP A 107 -2.52 -7.07 4.36
CA ASP A 107 -3.40 -7.48 5.45
C ASP A 107 -4.61 -6.54 5.63
N ILE A 108 -5.27 -6.26 4.49
CA ILE A 108 -6.50 -5.47 4.43
C ILE A 108 -7.69 -6.34 4.77
N PHE A 109 -7.73 -7.55 4.19
CA PHE A 109 -8.66 -8.62 4.49
C PHE A 109 -8.06 -9.52 5.58
N ASP A 110 -8.83 -9.89 6.61
CA ASP A 110 -8.30 -10.78 7.67
C ASP A 110 -8.40 -12.26 7.30
N GLY A 111 -9.52 -12.70 6.76
CA GLY A 111 -9.78 -14.12 6.45
C GLY A 111 -9.87 -14.98 7.71
N ALA A 112 -10.54 -14.49 8.76
CA ALA A 112 -10.64 -15.16 10.05
C ALA A 112 -11.28 -16.54 9.92
N SER A 113 -12.38 -16.66 9.16
CA SER A 113 -13.11 -17.93 8.99
C SER A 113 -12.39 -18.96 8.11
N ILE A 114 -11.40 -18.54 7.33
CA ILE A 114 -10.58 -19.38 6.45
C ILE A 114 -9.11 -19.46 6.91
N SER A 115 -8.85 -19.08 8.15
CA SER A 115 -7.54 -19.20 8.76
C SER A 115 -7.13 -20.68 8.91
N ARG A 116 -5.85 -20.96 8.68
CA ARG A 116 -5.26 -22.28 8.98
C ARG A 116 -5.09 -22.56 10.47
N HIS A 117 -5.20 -21.53 11.30
CA HIS A 117 -5.10 -21.68 12.76
C HIS A 117 -6.45 -22.13 13.30
N ALA A 118 -6.42 -23.10 14.21
CA ALA A 118 -7.62 -23.59 14.85
C ALA A 118 -8.32 -22.48 15.63
N ARG A 119 -9.65 -22.46 15.58
CA ARG A 119 -10.47 -21.54 16.38
C ARG A 119 -10.25 -21.82 17.88
N ILE A 120 -10.26 -20.77 18.67
CA ILE A 120 -10.20 -20.88 20.13
C ILE A 120 -11.63 -20.93 20.64
N GLY A 121 -12.05 -22.12 21.07
CA GLY A 121 -13.40 -22.34 21.62
C GLY A 121 -14.51 -22.14 20.57
N TRP A 122 -15.61 -21.54 21.01
CA TRP A 122 -16.81 -21.28 20.21
C TRP A 122 -16.86 -19.87 19.64
N ASP A 123 -15.72 -19.27 19.38
CA ASP A 123 -15.61 -17.92 18.86
C ASP A 123 -16.31 -17.77 17.51
N LYS A 124 -17.09 -16.71 17.40
CA LYS A 124 -17.82 -16.37 16.15
C LYS A 124 -16.95 -15.42 15.33
N ALA A 125 -16.20 -15.96 14.39
CA ALA A 125 -15.63 -15.15 13.32
C ALA A 125 -16.74 -14.78 12.30
N PRO A 126 -16.64 -13.60 11.66
CA PRO A 126 -17.50 -13.25 10.54
C PRO A 126 -17.29 -14.25 9.39
N SER A 127 -18.31 -14.41 8.57
CA SER A 127 -18.17 -15.17 7.33
C SER A 127 -17.28 -14.40 6.32
N VAL A 128 -16.73 -15.12 5.35
CA VAL A 128 -15.92 -14.51 4.28
C VAL A 128 -16.65 -13.36 3.58
N ILE A 129 -17.95 -13.53 3.32
CA ILE A 129 -18.74 -12.50 2.64
C ILE A 129 -18.96 -11.25 3.50
N GLU A 130 -19.09 -11.40 4.82
CA GLU A 130 -19.21 -10.26 5.73
C GLU A 130 -17.89 -9.48 5.80
N GLU A 131 -16.75 -10.18 5.89
CA GLU A 131 -15.42 -9.54 5.84
C GLU A 131 -15.17 -8.86 4.48
N LEU A 132 -15.47 -9.52 3.36
CA LEU A 132 -15.32 -8.92 2.03
C LEU A 132 -16.16 -7.64 1.89
N LYS A 133 -17.41 -7.63 2.35
CA LYS A 133 -18.26 -6.44 2.32
C LYS A 133 -17.71 -5.32 3.19
N ALA A 134 -17.18 -5.62 4.37
CA ALA A 134 -16.53 -4.63 5.23
C ALA A 134 -15.28 -4.04 4.55
N CYS A 135 -14.43 -4.89 3.97
CA CYS A 135 -13.27 -4.44 3.20
C CYS A 135 -13.67 -3.58 2.00
N GLN A 136 -14.65 -4.01 1.21
CA GLN A 136 -15.14 -3.27 0.05
C GLN A 136 -15.66 -1.88 0.45
N ALA A 137 -16.46 -1.79 1.51
CA ALA A 137 -16.99 -0.52 2.00
C ALA A 137 -15.87 0.45 2.40
N CYS A 138 -14.90 -0.01 3.20
CA CYS A 138 -13.79 0.84 3.65
C CYS A 138 -12.83 1.21 2.49
N MET A 139 -12.50 0.25 1.63
CA MET A 139 -11.61 0.50 0.48
C MET A 139 -12.26 1.44 -0.54
N SER A 140 -13.56 1.32 -0.80
CA SER A 140 -14.31 2.25 -1.67
C SER A 140 -14.32 3.67 -1.10
N GLU A 141 -14.48 3.85 0.20
CA GLU A 141 -14.41 5.17 0.83
C GLU A 141 -13.02 5.79 0.73
N ILE A 142 -11.94 5.00 0.90
CA ILE A 142 -10.57 5.47 0.65
C ILE A 142 -10.41 5.90 -0.82
N GLU A 143 -10.93 5.11 -1.77
CA GLU A 143 -10.89 5.41 -3.20
C GLU A 143 -11.59 6.72 -3.52
N GLU A 144 -12.80 6.93 -3.01
CA GLU A 144 -13.61 8.14 -3.21
C GLU A 144 -12.87 9.38 -2.69
N VAL A 145 -12.39 9.33 -1.44
CA VAL A 145 -11.65 10.43 -0.83
C VAL A 145 -10.34 10.71 -1.59
N ALA A 146 -9.61 9.67 -1.94
CA ALA A 146 -8.34 9.82 -2.66
C ALA A 146 -8.54 10.42 -4.06
N LYS A 147 -9.55 9.98 -4.80
CA LYS A 147 -9.87 10.50 -6.14
C LYS A 147 -10.46 11.92 -6.08
N ALA A 148 -11.26 12.23 -5.07
CA ALA A 148 -11.76 13.58 -4.84
C ALA A 148 -10.61 14.56 -4.53
N ALA A 149 -9.64 14.14 -3.71
CA ALA A 149 -8.46 14.93 -3.41
C ALA A 149 -7.52 15.06 -4.64
N ARG A 150 -7.33 13.97 -5.39
CA ARG A 150 -6.46 13.92 -6.58
C ARG A 150 -6.99 12.94 -7.62
N HIS A 151 -7.50 13.45 -8.73
CA HIS A 151 -8.08 12.62 -9.80
C HIS A 151 -7.15 11.49 -10.30
N ASN A 152 -5.85 11.77 -10.45
CA ASN A 152 -4.86 10.80 -10.94
C ASN A 152 -4.03 10.13 -9.85
N VAL A 153 -4.57 10.06 -8.64
CA VAL A 153 -3.94 9.33 -7.52
C VAL A 153 -3.70 7.87 -7.90
N LYS A 154 -2.53 7.34 -7.51
CA LYS A 154 -2.22 5.91 -7.68
C LYS A 154 -2.70 5.14 -6.47
N LEU A 155 -3.51 4.12 -6.71
CA LEU A 155 -4.01 3.19 -5.68
C LEU A 155 -3.33 1.84 -5.87
N VAL A 156 -2.47 1.48 -4.94
CA VAL A 156 -1.64 0.26 -5.05
C VAL A 156 -1.74 -0.57 -3.78
N TRP A 157 -1.80 -1.88 -3.97
CA TRP A 157 -1.97 -2.82 -2.88
C TRP A 157 -0.92 -3.94 -2.94
N PRO A 158 0.24 -3.78 -2.27
CA PRO A 158 1.11 -4.92 -1.96
C PRO A 158 0.37 -5.91 -1.05
N LEU A 159 0.21 -7.15 -1.52
CA LEU A 159 -0.55 -8.16 -0.79
C LEU A 159 0.17 -8.63 0.47
N GLY A 160 -0.59 -8.78 1.54
CA GLY A 160 -0.16 -9.39 2.78
C GLY A 160 -0.43 -10.89 2.85
N ASN A 161 -0.03 -11.50 3.94
CA ASN A 161 -0.25 -12.94 4.13
C ASN A 161 -1.72 -13.27 4.46
N HIS A 162 -2.47 -12.35 5.04
CA HIS A 162 -3.91 -12.51 5.26
C HIS A 162 -4.69 -12.35 3.95
N ASP A 163 -4.34 -11.37 3.14
CA ASP A 163 -4.93 -11.20 1.81
C ASP A 163 -4.78 -12.47 0.95
N ALA A 164 -3.62 -13.10 1.01
CA ALA A 164 -3.34 -14.33 0.28
C ALA A 164 -4.14 -15.55 0.78
N ARG A 165 -4.74 -15.50 1.99
CA ARG A 165 -5.55 -16.61 2.54
C ARG A 165 -6.72 -16.94 1.64
N PHE A 166 -7.37 -15.93 1.05
CA PHE A 166 -8.55 -16.10 0.22
C PHE A 166 -8.30 -17.11 -0.91
N GLU A 167 -7.31 -16.81 -1.76
CA GLU A 167 -7.00 -17.67 -2.90
C GLU A 167 -6.29 -18.97 -2.46
N THR A 168 -5.45 -18.92 -1.42
CA THR A 168 -4.77 -20.11 -0.91
C THR A 168 -5.77 -21.13 -0.36
N TYR A 169 -6.80 -20.69 0.36
CA TYR A 169 -7.85 -21.58 0.87
C TYR A 169 -8.65 -22.20 -0.26
N LEU A 170 -9.06 -21.40 -1.24
CA LEU A 170 -9.81 -21.88 -2.40
C LEU A 170 -9.00 -22.85 -3.25
N ALA A 171 -7.73 -22.55 -3.53
CA ALA A 171 -6.84 -23.42 -4.28
C ALA A 171 -6.63 -24.78 -3.59
N ALA A 172 -6.57 -24.79 -2.26
CA ALA A 172 -6.40 -26.02 -1.48
C ALA A 172 -7.67 -26.86 -1.34
N ASN A 173 -8.85 -26.21 -1.23
CA ASN A 173 -10.10 -26.90 -0.88
C ASN A 173 -11.13 -26.99 -2.02
N ALA A 174 -10.98 -26.16 -3.05
CA ALA A 174 -11.91 -26.07 -4.18
C ALA A 174 -11.20 -25.74 -5.52
N PRO A 175 -10.12 -26.46 -5.89
CA PRO A 175 -9.29 -26.13 -7.07
C PRO A 175 -10.07 -26.14 -8.39
N GLN A 176 -11.20 -26.86 -8.46
CA GLN A 176 -12.05 -26.90 -9.65
C GLN A 176 -12.71 -25.55 -9.97
N PHE A 177 -12.66 -24.58 -9.07
CA PHE A 177 -13.23 -23.25 -9.27
C PHE A 177 -12.19 -22.16 -9.64
N GLU A 178 -10.95 -22.53 -9.95
CA GLU A 178 -9.85 -21.60 -10.19
C GLU A 178 -10.16 -20.46 -11.19
N HIS A 179 -10.97 -20.77 -12.22
CA HIS A 179 -11.33 -19.79 -13.26
C HIS A 179 -12.73 -19.18 -13.09
N THR A 180 -13.37 -19.45 -11.96
CA THR A 180 -14.70 -18.89 -11.69
C THR A 180 -14.59 -17.46 -11.20
N ALA A 181 -15.37 -16.54 -11.78
CA ALA A 181 -15.44 -15.15 -11.36
C ALA A 181 -15.84 -15.03 -9.88
N GLY A 182 -15.21 -14.11 -9.15
CA GLY A 182 -15.43 -13.91 -7.71
C GLY A 182 -14.57 -14.81 -6.80
N PHE A 183 -13.77 -15.72 -7.37
CA PHE A 183 -12.89 -16.61 -6.61
C PHE A 183 -11.44 -16.10 -6.50
N LYS A 184 -11.17 -14.91 -7.02
CA LYS A 184 -9.91 -14.18 -6.80
C LYS A 184 -10.19 -12.95 -5.95
N LEU A 185 -9.32 -12.65 -5.02
CA LEU A 185 -9.44 -11.43 -4.22
C LEU A 185 -9.47 -10.18 -5.11
N SER A 186 -8.72 -10.20 -6.22
CA SER A 186 -8.71 -9.15 -7.23
C SER A 186 -10.08 -8.86 -7.86
N ASP A 187 -10.98 -9.83 -7.93
CA ASP A 187 -12.31 -9.65 -8.52
C ASP A 187 -13.20 -8.72 -7.69
N HIS A 188 -12.87 -8.56 -6.42
CA HIS A 188 -13.63 -7.76 -5.46
C HIS A 188 -13.13 -6.31 -5.33
N PHE A 189 -11.97 -5.95 -5.92
CA PHE A 189 -11.32 -4.65 -5.74
C PHE A 189 -10.69 -4.15 -7.06
N ASN A 190 -11.52 -3.62 -7.94
CA ASN A 190 -11.17 -3.32 -9.34
C ASN A 190 -10.31 -2.05 -9.54
N LEU A 191 -10.14 -1.21 -8.50
CA LEU A 191 -9.41 0.06 -8.64
C LEU A 191 -8.02 0.02 -8.00
N TRP A 192 -7.71 -1.05 -7.27
CA TRP A 192 -6.42 -1.24 -6.62
C TRP A 192 -5.53 -2.13 -7.47
N GLN A 193 -4.37 -1.62 -7.82
CA GLN A 193 -3.35 -2.39 -8.53
C GLN A 193 -2.59 -3.28 -7.54
N LYS A 194 -2.74 -4.61 -7.66
CA LYS A 194 -2.15 -5.59 -6.75
C LYS A 194 -0.73 -5.93 -7.15
N CYS A 195 0.15 -6.12 -6.17
CA CYS A 195 1.54 -6.52 -6.38
C CYS A 195 2.13 -7.19 -5.12
N TRP A 196 3.38 -7.64 -5.22
CA TRP A 196 4.15 -8.09 -4.05
C TRP A 196 5.05 -7.00 -3.47
N SER A 197 5.40 -5.98 -4.26
CA SER A 197 6.16 -4.84 -3.80
C SER A 197 5.96 -3.61 -4.68
N VAL A 198 6.07 -2.42 -4.07
CA VAL A 198 6.12 -1.15 -4.77
C VAL A 198 7.50 -0.54 -4.58
N TRP A 199 8.05 -0.01 -5.65
CA TRP A 199 9.29 0.74 -5.60
C TRP A 199 9.03 2.21 -5.90
N LEU A 200 9.45 3.07 -4.99
CA LEU A 200 9.36 4.52 -5.14
C LEU A 200 10.75 5.05 -5.51
N ASN A 201 10.88 5.63 -6.68
CA ASN A 201 12.11 6.23 -7.21
C ASN A 201 13.35 5.31 -7.15
N GLU A 202 13.18 3.99 -7.25
CA GLU A 202 14.25 2.99 -7.16
C GLU A 202 15.02 2.98 -5.81
N SER A 203 14.64 3.84 -4.86
CA SER A 203 15.34 4.04 -3.58
C SER A 203 14.53 3.64 -2.34
N VAL A 204 13.24 3.39 -2.50
CA VAL A 204 12.35 2.97 -1.41
C VAL A 204 11.54 1.76 -1.85
N ILE A 205 11.55 0.70 -1.06
CA ILE A 205 10.71 -0.48 -1.24
C ILE A 205 9.56 -0.42 -0.23
N VAL A 206 8.33 -0.59 -0.71
CA VAL A 206 7.15 -0.83 0.12
C VAL A 206 6.69 -2.26 -0.14
N LYS A 207 6.62 -3.08 0.89
CA LYS A 207 6.13 -4.46 0.85
C LYS A 207 5.57 -4.84 2.21
N HIS A 208 4.59 -5.73 2.24
CA HIS A 208 3.91 -6.05 3.49
C HIS A 208 4.89 -6.58 4.56
N ARG A 209 5.65 -7.61 4.25
CA ARG A 209 6.60 -8.20 5.20
C ARG A 209 7.97 -8.49 4.60
N ASN A 210 8.98 -8.49 5.46
CA ASN A 210 10.30 -9.01 5.17
C ASN A 210 10.77 -9.85 6.38
N LYS A 211 11.87 -9.51 7.03
CA LYS A 211 12.27 -10.17 8.28
C LYS A 211 11.52 -9.57 9.47
N GLY A 212 11.16 -10.40 10.41
CA GLY A 212 10.50 -10.01 11.66
C GLY A 212 11.47 -9.65 12.79
N GLY A 213 10.91 -9.41 13.98
CA GLY A 213 11.62 -9.15 15.22
C GLY A 213 11.70 -7.68 15.61
N LEU A 214 12.17 -7.42 16.83
CA LEU A 214 12.21 -6.09 17.45
C LEU A 214 12.96 -5.04 16.62
N HIS A 215 14.04 -5.46 15.95
CA HIS A 215 14.90 -4.61 15.13
C HIS A 215 14.62 -4.74 13.63
N ALA A 216 13.44 -5.20 13.24
CA ALA A 216 13.09 -5.49 11.85
C ALA A 216 13.30 -4.28 10.92
N THR A 217 12.87 -3.08 11.32
CA THR A 217 13.03 -1.87 10.52
C THR A 217 14.50 -1.55 10.23
N HIS A 218 15.37 -1.64 11.24
CA HIS A 218 16.81 -1.48 11.07
C HIS A 218 17.40 -2.56 10.15
N ASN A 219 17.19 -3.83 10.50
CA ASN A 219 17.80 -4.97 9.82
C ASN A 219 17.37 -5.08 8.36
N ASN A 220 16.10 -4.83 8.08
CA ASN A 220 15.55 -4.86 6.73
C ASN A 220 16.19 -3.78 5.85
N THR A 221 16.32 -2.55 6.37
CA THR A 221 16.93 -1.43 5.66
C THR A 221 18.43 -1.64 5.43
N ALA A 222 19.16 -2.08 6.44
CA ALA A 222 20.59 -2.38 6.31
C ALA A 222 20.86 -3.46 5.25
N GLN A 223 20.04 -4.52 5.22
CA GLN A 223 20.24 -5.63 4.29
C GLN A 223 19.75 -5.36 2.87
N SER A 224 18.71 -4.52 2.71
CA SER A 224 18.16 -4.20 1.38
C SER A 224 19.01 -3.19 0.60
N GLY A 225 19.86 -2.40 1.28
CA GLY A 225 20.61 -1.33 0.67
C GLY A 225 19.79 -0.11 0.25
N VAL A 226 18.48 -0.10 0.53
CA VAL A 226 17.52 0.98 0.24
C VAL A 226 16.63 1.23 1.44
N SER A 227 15.86 2.32 1.44
CA SER A 227 14.81 2.51 2.44
C SER A 227 13.75 1.43 2.29
N MET A 228 13.25 0.90 3.42
CA MET A 228 12.24 -0.16 3.39
C MET A 228 11.06 0.16 4.30
N VAL A 229 9.86 0.10 3.72
CA VAL A 229 8.58 0.29 4.42
C VAL A 229 7.85 -1.05 4.49
N THR A 230 7.54 -1.49 5.70
CA THR A 230 6.84 -2.76 5.96
C THR A 230 5.61 -2.54 6.83
N GLY A 231 4.71 -3.50 6.85
CA GLY A 231 3.66 -3.69 7.85
C GLY A 231 3.92 -4.94 8.67
N HIS A 232 2.88 -5.75 8.92
CA HIS A 232 2.91 -7.09 9.49
C HIS A 232 3.25 -7.16 10.99
N LEU A 233 4.12 -6.30 11.51
CA LEU A 233 4.52 -6.32 12.92
C LEU A 233 3.72 -5.36 13.79
N HIS A 234 2.87 -4.53 13.19
CA HIS A 234 2.00 -3.56 13.84
C HIS A 234 2.75 -2.54 14.74
N SER A 235 4.07 -2.36 14.57
CA SER A 235 4.88 -1.69 15.58
C SER A 235 4.99 -0.17 15.40
N LEU A 236 4.48 0.39 14.30
CA LEU A 236 4.47 1.82 13.93
C LEU A 236 5.72 2.56 14.39
N LYS A 237 6.75 2.56 13.56
CA LYS A 237 8.03 3.21 13.90
C LYS A 237 8.85 3.57 12.66
N VAL A 238 9.73 4.56 12.82
CA VAL A 238 10.78 4.92 11.87
C VAL A 238 12.14 4.67 12.51
N THR A 239 13.05 4.06 11.77
CA THR A 239 14.44 3.86 12.19
C THR A 239 15.37 4.43 11.13
N PRO A 240 16.08 5.54 11.40
CA PRO A 240 17.11 6.05 10.52
C PRO A 240 18.29 5.06 10.42
N TYR A 241 18.87 4.98 9.23
CA TYR A 241 20.07 4.21 8.95
C TYR A 241 21.00 5.04 8.08
N VAL A 242 22.26 5.17 8.48
CA VAL A 242 23.27 5.98 7.77
C VAL A 242 24.52 5.13 7.54
N ASP A 243 25.00 5.15 6.31
CA ASP A 243 26.29 4.61 5.93
C ASP A 243 26.93 5.48 4.82
N TYR A 244 28.05 5.03 4.24
CA TYR A 244 28.72 5.76 3.16
C TYR A 244 27.89 5.96 1.89
N ASN A 245 26.76 5.24 1.73
CA ASN A 245 25.84 5.40 0.61
C ASN A 245 24.69 6.39 0.92
N GLY A 246 24.71 7.03 2.10
CA GLY A 246 23.76 8.05 2.50
C GLY A 246 22.74 7.60 3.55
N VAL A 247 21.70 8.44 3.70
CA VAL A 247 20.63 8.24 4.69
C VAL A 247 19.53 7.39 4.08
N ARG A 248 19.07 6.41 4.85
CA ARG A 248 17.91 5.54 4.54
C ARG A 248 17.03 5.39 5.77
N TYR A 249 15.80 4.95 5.56
CA TYR A 249 14.84 4.79 6.64
C TYR A 249 14.18 3.41 6.57
N GLY A 250 14.14 2.73 7.70
CA GLY A 250 13.28 1.58 7.91
C GLY A 250 11.98 2.02 8.57
N VAL A 251 10.85 1.65 7.99
CA VAL A 251 9.53 2.05 8.47
C VAL A 251 8.68 0.81 8.71
N ASP A 252 7.96 0.79 9.82
CA ASP A 252 6.83 -0.09 10.06
C ASP A 252 5.58 0.79 10.15
N THR A 253 4.56 0.49 9.33
CA THR A 253 3.36 1.33 9.19
C THR A 253 2.34 1.12 10.30
N GLY A 254 2.63 0.25 11.27
CA GLY A 254 1.70 -0.07 12.35
C GLY A 254 0.51 -0.88 11.86
N THR A 255 -0.64 -0.67 12.47
CA THR A 255 -1.90 -1.28 12.06
C THR A 255 -2.99 -0.20 11.92
N LEU A 256 -3.85 -0.32 10.91
CA LEU A 256 -5.03 0.55 10.80
C LEU A 256 -6.19 0.04 11.68
N ALA A 257 -6.11 -1.20 12.15
CA ALA A 257 -7.08 -1.78 13.07
C ALA A 257 -6.96 -1.22 14.49
N ASP A 258 -7.98 -1.44 15.29
CA ASP A 258 -7.89 -1.26 16.73
C ASP A 258 -7.10 -2.44 17.33
N ILE A 259 -6.04 -2.14 18.07
CA ILE A 259 -5.19 -3.16 18.68
C ILE A 259 -5.91 -4.02 19.72
N TYR A 260 -7.03 -3.54 20.24
CA TYR A 260 -7.92 -4.27 21.17
C TYR A 260 -9.22 -4.71 20.48
N GLY A 261 -9.27 -4.66 19.15
CA GLY A 261 -10.42 -5.05 18.37
C GLY A 261 -10.69 -6.57 18.42
N PRO A 262 -11.91 -6.99 18.09
CA PRO A 262 -12.34 -8.38 18.19
C PRO A 262 -11.51 -9.34 17.33
N GLN A 263 -10.91 -8.86 16.23
CA GLN A 263 -10.04 -9.65 15.38
C GLN A 263 -8.75 -10.09 16.09
N PHE A 264 -8.36 -9.42 17.18
CA PHE A 264 -7.11 -9.69 17.91
C PHE A 264 -7.33 -10.24 19.32
N GLU A 265 -8.55 -10.25 19.85
CA GLU A 265 -8.86 -10.62 21.22
C GLU A 265 -8.28 -11.98 21.60
N ASN A 266 -8.50 -12.98 20.78
CA ASN A 266 -7.98 -14.33 21.02
C ASN A 266 -6.47 -14.46 20.79
N TYR A 267 -5.91 -13.64 19.89
CA TYR A 267 -4.49 -13.62 19.64
C TYR A 267 -3.73 -13.01 20.82
N LEU A 268 -4.24 -11.91 21.36
CA LEU A 268 -3.57 -11.17 22.44
C LEU A 268 -3.66 -11.89 23.80
N LYS A 269 -4.78 -12.51 24.13
CA LYS A 269 -5.01 -13.16 25.44
C LYS A 269 -4.53 -12.31 26.62
N GLN A 270 -4.74 -10.99 26.56
CA GLN A 270 -4.28 -9.99 27.53
C GLN A 270 -2.75 -9.83 27.64
N ASN A 271 -1.95 -10.42 26.76
CA ASN A 271 -0.52 -10.18 26.76
C ASN A 271 -0.22 -8.75 26.25
N PRO A 272 0.75 -8.05 26.86
CA PRO A 272 1.18 -6.77 26.34
C PRO A 272 1.86 -6.95 24.97
N VAL A 273 1.49 -6.13 24.00
CA VAL A 273 2.07 -6.13 22.67
C VAL A 273 2.65 -4.77 22.32
N ASN A 274 3.69 -4.77 21.51
CA ASN A 274 4.31 -3.53 21.02
C ASN A 274 3.63 -3.05 19.73
N TRP A 275 2.30 -3.10 19.69
CA TRP A 275 1.49 -2.67 18.57
C TRP A 275 1.02 -1.23 18.72
N ARG A 276 0.89 -0.54 17.61
CA ARG A 276 0.38 0.84 17.56
C ARG A 276 -0.52 1.03 16.36
N SER A 277 -1.67 1.64 16.61
CA SER A 277 -2.62 1.96 15.57
C SER A 277 -2.25 3.26 14.88
N GLY A 278 -2.16 3.25 13.55
CA GLY A 278 -1.75 4.41 12.76
C GLY A 278 -1.34 4.05 11.33
N PHE A 279 -0.60 4.96 10.69
CA PHE A 279 -0.11 4.82 9.32
C PHE A 279 1.11 5.73 9.10
N ALA A 280 1.78 5.58 7.95
CA ALA A 280 2.96 6.37 7.60
C ALA A 280 2.69 7.34 6.43
N ILE A 281 3.39 8.47 6.42
CA ILE A 281 3.41 9.48 5.37
C ILE A 281 4.85 9.60 4.87
N LEU A 282 5.05 9.38 3.57
CA LEU A 282 6.35 9.49 2.92
C LEU A 282 6.34 10.73 2.04
N THR A 283 7.15 11.72 2.39
CA THR A 283 7.26 12.97 1.63
C THR A 283 8.51 12.94 0.76
N PHE A 284 8.37 13.31 -0.51
CA PHE A 284 9.44 13.35 -1.50
C PHE A 284 9.71 14.77 -1.97
N LYS A 285 11.00 15.13 -2.07
CA LYS A 285 11.47 16.36 -2.67
C LYS A 285 12.57 16.05 -3.69
N ASN A 286 12.39 16.43 -4.93
CA ASN A 286 13.31 16.15 -6.04
C ASN A 286 13.64 14.65 -6.19
N GLY A 287 12.68 13.79 -5.91
CA GLY A 287 12.83 12.33 -5.98
C GLY A 287 13.48 11.69 -4.76
N VAL A 288 13.90 12.49 -3.77
CA VAL A 288 14.49 12.00 -2.51
C VAL A 288 13.42 11.97 -1.43
N MET A 289 13.32 10.84 -0.72
CA MET A 289 12.44 10.70 0.44
C MET A 289 13.02 11.47 1.62
N LEU A 290 12.22 12.35 2.19
CA LEU A 290 12.52 13.01 3.47
C LEU A 290 12.30 12.00 4.62
N MET A 291 12.62 12.43 5.86
CA MET A 291 12.32 11.60 7.02
C MET A 291 10.82 11.27 7.04
N PRO A 292 10.44 9.97 7.08
CA PRO A 292 9.05 9.58 7.13
C PRO A 292 8.35 10.08 8.40
N GLU A 293 7.09 10.45 8.25
CA GLU A 293 6.23 10.92 9.30
C GLU A 293 5.23 9.83 9.68
N LEU A 294 4.84 9.77 10.94
CA LEU A 294 3.87 8.81 11.44
C LEU A 294 2.63 9.53 11.96
N ALA A 295 1.47 9.01 11.61
CA ALA A 295 0.20 9.38 12.24
C ALA A 295 -0.21 8.26 13.19
N MET A 296 -0.26 8.53 14.49
CA MET A 296 -0.51 7.54 15.53
C MET A 296 -1.80 7.88 16.29
N VAL A 297 -2.58 6.86 16.59
CA VAL A 297 -3.72 7.02 17.52
C VAL A 297 -3.19 7.08 18.95
N HIS A 298 -3.52 8.17 19.63
CA HIS A 298 -3.24 8.35 21.05
C HIS A 298 -4.57 8.61 21.77
N THR A 299 -4.94 7.73 22.69
CA THR A 299 -6.27 7.70 23.29
C THR A 299 -7.37 7.55 22.21
N LEU A 300 -8.25 8.53 22.05
CA LEU A 300 -9.29 8.54 21.00
C LEU A 300 -9.02 9.57 19.90
N SER A 301 -7.80 10.11 19.82
CA SER A 301 -7.39 11.10 18.83
C SER A 301 -6.20 10.60 18.00
N LEU A 302 -6.04 11.18 16.81
CA LEU A 302 -4.87 10.94 15.96
C LEU A 302 -3.85 12.03 16.21
N ILE A 303 -2.60 11.64 16.44
CA ILE A 303 -1.46 12.55 16.56
C ILE A 303 -0.51 12.32 15.40
N HIS A 304 -0.14 13.40 14.73
CA HIS A 304 0.91 13.42 13.71
C HIS A 304 2.27 13.65 14.39
N ILE A 305 3.21 12.72 14.19
CA ILE A 305 4.56 12.75 14.79
C ILE A 305 5.60 12.66 13.69
#